data_c2f78b3b219ba938ffe6823055046dc4
#
_entry.id   c2f78b3b219ba938ffe6823055046dc4
#
_cell.length_a   1.000
_cell.length_b   1.000
_cell.length_c   1.000
_cell.angle_alpha   90.00
_cell.angle_beta   90.00
_cell.angle_gamma   90.00
#
_symmetry.space_group_name_H-M   'P 1'
#
loop_
_entity.id
_entity.type
_entity.pdbx_description
1 polymer ?
#
loop_
_entity_poly.entity_id
_entity_poly.type
_entity_poly.pdbx_seq_one_letter_code
_entity_poly.pdbx_strand_id
1 'polypeptide(L)'
;MNDLELARLISGEVGENFALAKEAEEESPGYCLVRLRGMCKLICLRIIEVRNLAIPKAGELDTLIREICDRTNPDSQTKDAFHKLRWLGNKGAHPEENKLGHNELSNFARSALNNAITALKFAYTQVHPNSPLPAEIVLTAAEFGVKSLCYRATIQEEVEPQYWLGKHFLSKAASLGSGGEDRFIFPHEIHEELKKANYWFRLAANQGHAAALYEHGKLLIDRVEGKEYVAMGISNIFRAANKGNSDANADVGQIYYHGYHDQPQDFVEARKHFEIAATEDHPSALTMLGVMYLRGEGGPANPLAAFEYTKKSAEAGYPTGQLNMFVHYWNGEVVEKDSTKALDWLNKAADQHLPDALLMLAEIIQAGFVPGKTLEDAEGPLLRCMNSLSAEESLRSKAAFQYARLLSRHSDQLQSLTGAADILQRCYEAEKAEGEVAEACLELAQSVVPQIRGLIRRHRGTAEEIVVAETITNYYFDPLGKPIPKRSVGLDRQLKTMQEMSEAKKHLSPELYQRRLLEKTAPTLVAQSKQKNAPRLVSLSRDKVGRNDPCPCNSGKKFKHCCGNN
;
A
#
# COMPACT_ATOMS: atom_id res chain seq x y z
N MET A 1 -41.02 11.02 5.65
CA MET A 1 -40.17 10.20 6.56
C MET A 1 -38.72 10.53 6.26
N ASN A 2 -37.89 10.70 7.28
CA ASN A 2 -36.46 10.88 7.02
C ASN A 2 -35.74 9.52 6.97
N ASP A 3 -34.51 9.52 6.46
CA ASP A 3 -33.70 8.33 6.27
C ASP A 3 -33.27 7.64 7.59
N LEU A 4 -33.08 8.41 8.68
CA LEU A 4 -32.79 7.87 10.01
C LEU A 4 -34.04 7.22 10.63
N GLU A 5 -35.22 7.81 10.43
CA GLU A 5 -36.48 7.19 10.85
C GLU A 5 -36.70 5.86 10.11
N LEU A 6 -36.44 5.82 8.79
CA LEU A 6 -36.53 4.60 7.99
C LEU A 6 -35.61 3.50 8.53
N ALA A 7 -34.36 3.84 8.86
CA ALA A 7 -33.39 2.90 9.41
C ALA A 7 -33.84 2.36 10.79
N ARG A 8 -34.37 3.22 11.67
CA ARG A 8 -34.88 2.84 12.99
C ARG A 8 -36.12 1.93 12.94
N LEU A 9 -36.95 2.08 11.92
CA LEU A 9 -38.11 1.21 11.69
C LEU A 9 -37.72 -0.23 11.32
N ILE A 10 -36.51 -0.46 10.78
CA ILE A 10 -36.00 -1.79 10.51
C ILE A 10 -35.56 -2.45 11.82
N SER A 11 -34.67 -1.77 12.57
CA SER A 11 -34.31 -2.05 13.96
C SER A 11 -33.57 -0.86 14.59
N GLY A 12 -33.57 -0.78 15.94
CA GLY A 12 -32.81 0.25 16.66
C GLY A 12 -31.33 0.22 16.32
N GLU A 13 -30.73 -0.97 16.24
CA GLU A 13 -29.31 -1.17 15.90
C GLU A 13 -28.96 -0.74 14.46
N VAL A 14 -29.85 -1.00 13.50
CA VAL A 14 -29.70 -0.50 12.11
C VAL A 14 -29.73 1.02 12.10
N GLY A 15 -30.66 1.63 12.84
CA GLY A 15 -30.76 3.09 12.96
C GLY A 15 -29.52 3.73 13.59
N GLU A 16 -29.00 3.11 14.65
CA GLU A 16 -27.77 3.59 15.32
C GLU A 16 -26.54 3.51 14.41
N ASN A 17 -26.31 2.38 13.74
CA ASN A 17 -25.18 2.26 12.81
C ASN A 17 -25.28 3.21 11.63
N PHE A 18 -26.49 3.46 11.13
CA PHE A 18 -26.71 4.43 10.05
C PHE A 18 -26.48 5.88 10.50
N ALA A 19 -26.92 6.24 11.70
CA ALA A 19 -26.66 7.57 12.28
C ALA A 19 -25.16 7.82 12.44
N LEU A 20 -24.44 6.87 13.05
CA LEU A 20 -22.98 6.96 13.24
C LEU A 20 -22.23 7.02 11.90
N ALA A 21 -22.69 6.31 10.88
CA ALA A 21 -22.10 6.38 9.55
C ALA A 21 -22.26 7.77 8.94
N LYS A 22 -23.44 8.37 9.04
CA LYS A 22 -23.69 9.74 8.52
C LYS A 22 -22.86 10.79 9.24
N GLU A 23 -22.73 10.69 10.57
CA GLU A 23 -21.88 11.59 11.36
C GLU A 23 -20.41 11.57 10.89
N ALA A 24 -19.94 10.41 10.44
CA ALA A 24 -18.54 10.19 10.10
C ALA A 24 -18.20 10.44 8.63
N GLU A 25 -19.17 10.75 7.76
CA GLU A 25 -18.97 10.84 6.30
C GLU A 25 -17.81 11.75 5.90
N GLU A 26 -17.77 12.95 6.45
CA GLU A 26 -16.78 13.96 6.05
C GLU A 26 -15.45 13.81 6.79
N GLU A 27 -15.48 13.53 8.08
CA GLU A 27 -14.32 13.61 8.95
C GLU A 27 -13.61 12.27 9.12
N SER A 28 -14.33 11.18 9.01
CA SER A 28 -13.81 9.82 9.16
C SER A 28 -14.48 8.83 8.16
N PRO A 29 -14.25 9.04 6.85
CA PRO A 29 -14.97 8.27 5.83
C PRO A 29 -14.72 6.76 5.90
N GLY A 30 -13.56 6.32 6.38
CA GLY A 30 -13.28 4.90 6.65
C GLY A 30 -14.25 4.33 7.71
N TYR A 31 -14.52 5.08 8.77
CA TYR A 31 -15.51 4.71 9.78
C TYR A 31 -16.93 4.65 9.20
N CYS A 32 -17.32 5.64 8.44
CA CYS A 32 -18.60 5.61 7.73
C CYS A 32 -18.80 4.30 6.97
N LEU A 33 -17.79 3.89 6.20
CA LEU A 33 -17.82 2.65 5.42
C LEU A 33 -17.97 1.40 6.28
N VAL A 34 -17.23 1.31 7.38
CA VAL A 34 -17.30 0.17 8.30
C VAL A 34 -18.68 0.09 8.98
N ARG A 35 -19.23 1.24 9.41
CA ARG A 35 -20.59 1.28 10.00
C ARG A 35 -21.67 0.87 9.02
N LEU A 36 -21.55 1.31 7.75
CA LEU A 36 -22.49 0.88 6.70
C LEU A 36 -22.39 -0.60 6.38
N ARG A 37 -21.20 -1.20 6.45
CA ARG A 37 -21.03 -2.66 6.35
C ARG A 37 -21.69 -3.37 7.53
N GLY A 38 -21.50 -2.88 8.76
CA GLY A 38 -22.17 -3.38 9.96
C GLY A 38 -23.69 -3.29 9.86
N MET A 39 -24.20 -2.14 9.44
CA MET A 39 -25.63 -1.93 9.15
C MET A 39 -26.15 -2.94 8.12
N CYS A 40 -25.40 -3.17 7.04
CA CYS A 40 -25.75 -4.15 6.02
C CYS A 40 -25.92 -5.57 6.60
N LYS A 41 -25.01 -6.00 7.50
CA LYS A 41 -25.11 -7.29 8.22
C LYS A 41 -26.38 -7.37 9.07
N LEU A 42 -26.67 -6.31 9.83
CA LEU A 42 -27.86 -6.23 10.67
C LEU A 42 -29.16 -6.26 9.85
N ILE A 43 -29.18 -5.59 8.71
CA ILE A 43 -30.31 -5.67 7.76
C ILE A 43 -30.51 -7.11 7.28
N CYS A 44 -29.46 -7.80 6.87
CA CYS A 44 -29.56 -9.19 6.42
C CYS A 44 -30.12 -10.09 7.52
N LEU A 45 -29.59 -9.99 8.73
CA LEU A 45 -30.06 -10.77 9.89
C LEU A 45 -31.53 -10.47 10.21
N ARG A 46 -31.93 -9.20 10.15
CA ARG A 46 -33.32 -8.82 10.42
C ARG A 46 -34.29 -9.34 9.36
N ILE A 47 -33.92 -9.33 8.08
CA ILE A 47 -34.73 -9.92 7.00
C ILE A 47 -34.83 -11.43 7.20
N ILE A 48 -33.75 -12.12 7.53
CA ILE A 48 -33.73 -13.57 7.81
C ILE A 48 -34.69 -13.91 8.97
N GLU A 49 -34.60 -13.14 10.06
CA GLU A 49 -35.46 -13.30 11.23
C GLU A 49 -36.95 -13.14 10.87
N VAL A 50 -37.32 -12.01 10.28
CA VAL A 50 -38.73 -11.69 9.95
C VAL A 50 -39.30 -12.65 8.91
N ARG A 51 -38.49 -13.11 7.96
CA ARG A 51 -38.89 -14.06 6.92
C ARG A 51 -38.77 -15.53 7.37
N ASN A 52 -38.30 -15.77 8.61
CA ASN A 52 -38.09 -17.11 9.16
C ASN A 52 -37.19 -17.99 8.26
N LEU A 53 -36.13 -17.40 7.72
CA LEU A 53 -35.15 -18.07 6.87
C LEU A 53 -34.09 -18.77 7.74
N ALA A 54 -33.43 -19.80 7.20
CA ALA A 54 -32.34 -20.45 7.89
C ALA A 54 -31.11 -19.53 7.94
N ILE A 55 -30.50 -19.36 9.11
CA ILE A 55 -29.22 -18.63 9.23
C ILE A 55 -28.12 -19.52 8.66
N PRO A 56 -27.35 -19.05 7.67
CA PRO A 56 -26.22 -19.79 7.13
C PRO A 56 -25.19 -20.13 8.23
N LYS A 57 -24.68 -21.37 8.23
CA LYS A 57 -23.75 -21.84 9.27
C LYS A 57 -22.48 -20.95 9.42
N ALA A 58 -22.03 -20.34 8.34
CA ALA A 58 -20.84 -19.49 8.35
C ALA A 58 -21.08 -18.07 8.91
N GLY A 59 -22.34 -17.55 8.93
CA GLY A 59 -22.68 -16.21 9.45
C GLY A 59 -21.97 -15.03 8.78
N GLU A 60 -21.23 -15.29 7.71
CA GLU A 60 -20.48 -14.30 6.93
C GLU A 60 -21.42 -13.37 6.15
N LEU A 61 -21.06 -12.10 6.02
CA LEU A 61 -21.91 -11.11 5.34
C LEU A 61 -22.23 -11.53 3.89
N ASP A 62 -21.28 -12.10 3.17
CA ASP A 62 -21.49 -12.56 1.79
C ASP A 62 -22.54 -13.68 1.73
N THR A 63 -22.45 -14.66 2.63
CA THR A 63 -23.42 -15.76 2.70
C THR A 63 -24.81 -15.27 3.11
N LEU A 64 -24.89 -14.29 4.02
CA LEU A 64 -26.14 -13.66 4.41
C LEU A 64 -26.77 -12.89 3.23
N ILE A 65 -25.97 -12.14 2.47
CA ILE A 65 -26.43 -11.41 1.28
C ILE A 65 -26.95 -12.39 0.22
N ARG A 66 -26.24 -13.49 -0.04
CA ARG A 66 -26.69 -14.53 -1.00
C ARG A 66 -28.01 -15.14 -0.55
N GLU A 67 -28.12 -15.55 0.71
CA GLU A 67 -29.36 -16.16 1.23
C GLU A 67 -30.55 -15.22 1.06
N ILE A 68 -30.44 -13.95 1.43
CA ILE A 68 -31.54 -13.01 1.24
C ILE A 68 -31.84 -12.75 -0.25
N CYS A 69 -30.81 -12.66 -1.10
CA CYS A 69 -31.00 -12.44 -2.54
C CYS A 69 -31.69 -13.63 -3.21
N ASP A 70 -31.33 -14.85 -2.84
CA ASP A 70 -31.92 -16.07 -3.41
C ASP A 70 -33.36 -16.27 -2.96
N ARG A 71 -33.68 -15.92 -1.71
CA ARG A 71 -35.02 -16.14 -1.11
C ARG A 71 -35.99 -15.01 -1.37
N THR A 72 -35.53 -13.79 -1.54
CA THR A 72 -36.42 -12.62 -1.73
C THR A 72 -36.39 -12.07 -3.15
N ASN A 73 -35.45 -12.52 -4.00
CA ASN A 73 -35.25 -12.11 -5.39
C ASN A 73 -35.37 -10.59 -5.63
N PRO A 74 -34.54 -9.77 -4.96
CA PRO A 74 -34.53 -8.34 -5.16
C PRO A 74 -34.10 -7.98 -6.60
N ASP A 75 -34.39 -6.74 -7.02
CA ASP A 75 -33.91 -6.23 -8.30
C ASP A 75 -32.38 -6.12 -8.35
N SER A 76 -31.84 -5.93 -9.56
CA SER A 76 -30.38 -5.85 -9.78
C SER A 76 -29.76 -4.70 -8.99
N GLN A 77 -30.42 -3.55 -8.92
CA GLN A 77 -29.90 -2.38 -8.21
C GLN A 77 -29.78 -2.64 -6.70
N THR A 78 -30.75 -3.35 -6.13
CA THR A 78 -30.73 -3.73 -4.71
C THR A 78 -29.63 -4.77 -4.43
N LYS A 79 -29.48 -5.79 -5.29
CA LYS A 79 -28.37 -6.76 -5.19
C LYS A 79 -27.02 -6.05 -5.21
N ASP A 80 -26.81 -5.18 -6.19
CA ASP A 80 -25.59 -4.39 -6.32
C ASP A 80 -25.34 -3.51 -5.09
N ALA A 81 -26.38 -2.93 -4.50
CA ALA A 81 -26.24 -2.09 -3.31
C ALA A 81 -25.71 -2.89 -2.11
N PHE A 82 -26.22 -4.10 -1.84
CA PHE A 82 -25.71 -4.95 -0.78
C PHE A 82 -24.26 -5.36 -0.99
N HIS A 83 -23.90 -5.79 -2.20
CA HIS A 83 -22.51 -6.15 -2.53
C HIS A 83 -21.57 -4.97 -2.46
N LYS A 84 -21.98 -3.77 -2.92
CA LYS A 84 -21.19 -2.54 -2.79
C LYS A 84 -20.98 -2.13 -1.34
N LEU A 85 -22.00 -2.22 -0.48
CA LEU A 85 -21.86 -1.93 0.95
C LEU A 85 -20.84 -2.86 1.62
N ARG A 86 -20.86 -4.14 1.29
CA ARG A 86 -19.86 -5.11 1.76
C ARG A 86 -18.47 -4.73 1.28
N TRP A 87 -18.32 -4.54 -0.04
CA TRP A 87 -17.02 -4.26 -0.68
C TRP A 87 -16.42 -2.92 -0.21
N LEU A 88 -17.22 -1.85 -0.21
CA LEU A 88 -16.78 -0.53 0.25
C LEU A 88 -16.45 -0.54 1.75
N GLY A 89 -17.22 -1.30 2.55
CA GLY A 89 -16.94 -1.46 3.97
C GLY A 89 -15.61 -2.16 4.25
N ASN A 90 -15.24 -3.16 3.45
CA ASN A 90 -13.91 -3.79 3.53
C ASN A 90 -12.80 -2.78 3.19
N LYS A 91 -12.99 -1.94 2.16
CA LYS A 91 -12.05 -0.87 1.82
C LYS A 91 -11.88 0.15 2.96
N GLY A 92 -12.96 0.48 3.67
CA GLY A 92 -12.94 1.37 4.84
C GLY A 92 -12.27 0.77 6.06
N ALA A 93 -12.33 -0.56 6.23
CA ALA A 93 -11.67 -1.26 7.32
C ALA A 93 -10.14 -1.33 7.15
N HIS A 94 -9.66 -1.39 5.90
CA HIS A 94 -8.24 -1.57 5.56
C HIS A 94 -7.75 -0.51 4.56
N PRO A 95 -7.84 0.80 4.87
CA PRO A 95 -7.48 1.86 3.94
C PRO A 95 -5.99 1.87 3.60
N GLU A 96 -5.12 1.51 4.54
CA GLU A 96 -3.67 1.43 4.38
C GLU A 96 -3.25 0.32 3.43
N GLU A 97 -3.90 -0.85 3.47
CA GLU A 97 -3.63 -1.97 2.55
C GLU A 97 -3.99 -1.60 1.11
N ASN A 98 -5.02 -0.77 0.94
CA ASN A 98 -5.48 -0.32 -0.37
C ASN A 98 -4.81 1.01 -0.80
N LYS A 99 -3.93 1.60 0.01
CA LYS A 99 -3.28 2.91 -0.22
C LYS A 99 -4.28 4.03 -0.53
N LEU A 100 -5.44 4.00 0.11
CA LEU A 100 -6.53 4.95 -0.13
C LEU A 100 -6.29 6.25 0.63
N GLY A 101 -6.32 7.36 -0.08
CA GLY A 101 -6.30 8.70 0.49
C GLY A 101 -7.67 9.11 1.04
N HIS A 102 -7.68 10.18 1.87
CA HIS A 102 -8.92 10.71 2.47
C HIS A 102 -9.99 11.05 1.42
N ASN A 103 -9.61 11.67 0.30
CA ASN A 103 -10.54 12.04 -0.76
C ASN A 103 -11.21 10.82 -1.43
N GLU A 104 -10.45 9.74 -1.63
CA GLU A 104 -10.99 8.51 -2.22
C GLU A 104 -11.95 7.82 -1.24
N LEU A 105 -11.58 7.76 0.04
CA LEU A 105 -12.45 7.23 1.09
C LEU A 105 -13.73 8.05 1.23
N SER A 106 -13.68 9.40 1.11
CA SER A 106 -14.87 10.27 1.12
C SER A 106 -15.79 10.00 -0.07
N ASN A 107 -15.22 9.78 -1.26
CA ASN A 107 -16.01 9.40 -2.43
C ASN A 107 -16.67 8.03 -2.24
N PHE A 108 -15.96 7.07 -1.65
CA PHE A 108 -16.51 5.77 -1.31
C PHE A 108 -17.59 5.85 -0.24
N ALA A 109 -17.42 6.69 0.79
CA ALA A 109 -18.42 6.92 1.83
C ALA A 109 -19.73 7.48 1.26
N ARG A 110 -19.67 8.49 0.39
CA ARG A 110 -20.84 9.02 -0.33
C ARG A 110 -21.53 7.97 -1.19
N SER A 111 -20.75 7.19 -1.93
CA SER A 111 -21.27 6.08 -2.73
C SER A 111 -21.95 5.04 -1.84
N ALA A 112 -21.35 4.69 -0.70
CA ALA A 112 -21.89 3.72 0.24
C ALA A 112 -23.18 4.23 0.91
N LEU A 113 -23.28 5.51 1.30
CA LEU A 113 -24.48 6.10 1.85
C LEU A 113 -25.66 6.03 0.85
N ASN A 114 -25.41 6.32 -0.43
CA ASN A 114 -26.44 6.19 -1.47
C ASN A 114 -26.91 4.73 -1.62
N ASN A 115 -25.99 3.76 -1.58
CA ASN A 115 -26.33 2.34 -1.61
C ASN A 115 -27.06 1.89 -0.33
N ALA A 116 -26.72 2.49 0.83
CA ALA A 116 -27.39 2.23 2.10
C ALA A 116 -28.88 2.58 2.03
N ILE A 117 -29.24 3.72 1.43
CA ILE A 117 -30.65 4.10 1.23
C ILE A 117 -31.40 3.05 0.40
N THR A 118 -30.79 2.53 -0.65
CA THR A 118 -31.38 1.46 -1.47
C THR A 118 -31.60 0.19 -0.65
N ALA A 119 -30.60 -0.23 0.15
CA ALA A 119 -30.72 -1.38 1.04
C ALA A 119 -31.77 -1.18 2.13
N LEU A 120 -31.86 0.03 2.72
CA LEU A 120 -32.87 0.38 3.74
C LEU A 120 -34.29 0.35 3.16
N LYS A 121 -34.52 0.91 1.97
CA LYS A 121 -35.81 0.85 1.28
C LYS A 121 -36.27 -0.60 1.06
N PHE A 122 -35.37 -1.44 0.55
CA PHE A 122 -35.65 -2.84 0.36
C PHE A 122 -35.93 -3.54 1.70
N ALA A 123 -35.08 -3.34 2.71
CA ALA A 123 -35.25 -3.94 4.03
C ALA A 123 -36.60 -3.57 4.65
N TYR A 124 -37.03 -2.30 4.52
CA TYR A 124 -38.33 -1.85 5.00
C TYR A 124 -39.49 -2.67 4.37
N THR A 125 -39.46 -2.87 3.05
CA THR A 125 -40.50 -3.68 2.38
C THR A 125 -40.51 -5.15 2.82
N GLN A 126 -39.37 -5.68 3.23
CA GLN A 126 -39.26 -7.06 3.71
C GLN A 126 -39.73 -7.20 5.16
N VAL A 127 -39.45 -6.19 6.00
CA VAL A 127 -39.80 -6.16 7.43
C VAL A 127 -41.26 -5.75 7.63
N HIS A 128 -41.78 -4.89 6.77
CA HIS A 128 -43.15 -4.35 6.83
C HIS A 128 -43.92 -4.59 5.52
N PRO A 129 -44.23 -5.86 5.17
CA PRO A 129 -44.81 -6.23 3.88
C PRO A 129 -46.20 -5.62 3.61
N ASN A 130 -46.92 -5.23 4.66
CA ASN A 130 -48.25 -4.63 4.56
C ASN A 130 -48.26 -3.11 4.64
N SER A 131 -47.08 -2.48 4.74
CA SER A 131 -46.95 -1.00 4.82
C SER A 131 -46.30 -0.48 3.54
N PRO A 132 -46.96 0.48 2.84
CA PRO A 132 -46.35 1.07 1.64
C PRO A 132 -45.08 1.80 1.99
N LEU A 133 -44.08 1.73 1.09
CA LEU A 133 -42.88 2.54 1.21
C LEU A 133 -43.27 4.02 1.12
N PRO A 134 -42.75 4.89 2.01
CA PRO A 134 -43.03 6.34 1.92
C PRO A 134 -42.65 6.89 0.56
N ALA A 135 -43.53 7.76 -0.01
CA ALA A 135 -43.36 8.31 -1.34
C ALA A 135 -42.09 9.18 -1.45
N GLU A 136 -41.72 9.83 -0.35
CA GLU A 136 -40.50 10.64 -0.28
C GLU A 136 -39.71 10.32 0.98
N ILE A 137 -38.38 10.10 0.82
CA ILE A 137 -37.43 9.91 1.92
C ILE A 137 -36.48 11.10 1.88
N VAL A 138 -36.59 11.95 2.91
CA VAL A 138 -35.76 13.16 3.06
C VAL A 138 -34.41 12.74 3.67
N LEU A 139 -33.31 13.08 3.00
CA LEU A 139 -31.96 12.85 3.53
C LEU A 139 -31.65 13.90 4.61
N THR A 140 -31.39 13.45 5.82
CA THR A 140 -30.99 14.34 6.93
C THR A 140 -29.49 14.62 6.87
N ALA A 141 -29.07 15.84 7.24
CA ALA A 141 -27.65 16.14 7.47
C ALA A 141 -27.14 15.43 8.73
N ALA A 142 -25.83 15.20 8.80
CA ALA A 142 -25.19 14.66 10.01
C ALA A 142 -25.35 15.66 11.19
N GLU A 143 -25.86 15.18 12.32
CA GLU A 143 -26.09 16.04 13.50
C GLU A 143 -24.84 16.22 14.37
N PHE A 144 -23.80 15.38 14.23
CA PHE A 144 -22.65 15.35 15.12
C PHE A 144 -21.34 15.08 14.37
N GLY A 145 -20.36 15.96 14.50
CA GLY A 145 -18.99 15.80 13.95
C GLY A 145 -17.96 15.36 15.02
N VAL A 146 -16.67 15.47 14.70
CA VAL A 146 -15.53 15.16 15.63
C VAL A 146 -15.70 15.76 17.02
N LYS A 147 -16.39 16.90 17.15
CA LYS A 147 -16.70 17.49 18.47
C LYS A 147 -17.52 16.56 19.35
N SER A 148 -18.52 15.89 18.80
CA SER A 148 -19.33 14.91 19.54
C SER A 148 -18.51 13.67 19.91
N LEU A 149 -17.70 13.16 18.98
CA LEU A 149 -16.77 12.05 19.28
C LEU A 149 -15.80 12.45 20.41
N CYS A 150 -15.23 13.66 20.37
CA CYS A 150 -14.35 14.15 21.43
C CYS A 150 -15.08 14.23 22.78
N TYR A 151 -16.30 14.76 22.82
CA TYR A 151 -17.06 14.84 24.06
C TYR A 151 -17.37 13.45 24.64
N ARG A 152 -17.84 12.52 23.82
CA ARG A 152 -18.15 11.14 24.24
C ARG A 152 -16.89 10.39 24.68
N ALA A 153 -15.78 10.57 23.97
CA ALA A 153 -14.51 9.91 24.29
C ALA A 153 -13.85 10.45 25.58
N THR A 154 -13.97 11.78 25.85
CA THR A 154 -13.27 12.44 26.97
C THR A 154 -14.13 12.58 28.21
N ILE A 155 -15.39 12.93 28.07
CA ILE A 155 -16.29 13.23 29.19
C ILE A 155 -17.13 12.01 29.57
N GLN A 156 -17.60 11.26 28.57
CA GLN A 156 -18.37 10.04 28.81
C GLN A 156 -17.48 8.80 28.87
N GLU A 157 -16.19 8.93 28.54
CA GLU A 157 -15.19 7.85 28.55
C GLU A 157 -15.59 6.62 27.71
N GLU A 158 -16.43 6.85 26.68
CA GLU A 158 -16.90 5.80 25.82
C GLU A 158 -15.77 5.21 24.96
N VAL A 159 -15.68 3.89 24.95
CA VAL A 159 -14.57 3.14 24.32
C VAL A 159 -14.58 3.24 22.80
N GLU A 160 -15.75 3.14 22.20
CA GLU A 160 -15.93 3.18 20.77
C GLU A 160 -15.52 4.54 20.17
N PRO A 161 -15.99 5.71 20.69
CA PRO A 161 -15.50 7.01 20.29
C PRO A 161 -13.98 7.20 20.46
N GLN A 162 -13.37 6.65 21.52
CA GLN A 162 -11.91 6.68 21.71
C GLN A 162 -11.18 5.96 20.55
N TYR A 163 -11.65 4.77 20.16
CA TYR A 163 -11.09 4.04 19.01
C TYR A 163 -11.18 4.88 17.74
N TRP A 164 -12.33 5.49 17.48
CA TRP A 164 -12.53 6.25 16.24
C TRP A 164 -11.77 7.57 16.18
N LEU A 165 -11.54 8.21 17.30
CA LEU A 165 -10.59 9.32 17.35
C LEU A 165 -9.16 8.86 17.03
N GLY A 166 -8.77 7.68 17.51
CA GLY A 166 -7.51 7.06 17.09
C GLY A 166 -7.43 6.89 15.58
N LYS A 167 -8.46 6.34 14.94
CA LYS A 167 -8.55 6.16 13.47
C LYS A 167 -8.54 7.50 12.72
N HIS A 168 -9.24 8.50 13.23
CA HIS A 168 -9.26 9.85 12.65
C HIS A 168 -7.84 10.45 12.59
N PHE A 169 -7.11 10.45 13.70
CA PHE A 169 -5.75 10.99 13.73
C PHE A 169 -4.75 10.16 12.92
N LEU A 170 -4.92 8.85 12.86
CA LEU A 170 -4.11 7.97 12.02
C LEU A 170 -4.33 8.29 10.53
N SER A 171 -5.58 8.42 10.10
CA SER A 171 -5.93 8.81 8.72
C SER A 171 -5.39 10.20 8.35
N LYS A 172 -5.45 11.16 9.31
CA LYS A 172 -4.89 12.49 9.12
C LYS A 172 -3.37 12.46 8.96
N ALA A 173 -2.68 11.65 9.75
CA ALA A 173 -1.24 11.44 9.61
C ALA A 173 -0.90 10.85 8.22
N ALA A 174 -1.67 9.87 7.74
CA ALA A 174 -1.50 9.27 6.42
C ALA A 174 -1.75 10.29 5.29
N SER A 175 -2.79 11.12 5.41
CA SER A 175 -3.09 12.17 4.42
C SER A 175 -2.00 13.25 4.34
N LEU A 176 -1.34 13.55 5.46
CA LEU A 176 -0.17 14.42 5.49
C LEU A 176 1.02 13.76 4.79
N GLY A 177 1.22 12.45 4.93
CA GLY A 177 2.30 11.71 4.28
C GLY A 177 2.15 11.53 2.76
N SER A 178 0.93 11.61 2.23
CA SER A 178 0.61 11.46 0.80
C SER A 178 0.45 12.80 0.05
N GLY A 179 0.77 13.92 0.68
CA GLY A 179 0.67 15.26 0.10
C GLY A 179 1.52 15.41 -1.17
N GLY A 180 0.87 15.84 -2.28
CA GLY A 180 1.49 16.02 -3.59
C GLY A 180 2.69 16.96 -3.59
N GLU A 181 3.42 16.97 -4.70
CA GLU A 181 4.74 17.63 -4.91
C GLU A 181 4.83 19.12 -4.46
N ASP A 182 3.71 19.80 -4.23
CA ASP A 182 3.65 21.23 -3.91
C ASP A 182 3.52 21.56 -2.40
N ARG A 183 3.40 20.56 -1.52
CA ARG A 183 3.25 20.80 -0.08
C ARG A 183 4.49 20.38 0.69
N PHE A 184 5.18 21.34 1.27
CA PHE A 184 6.30 21.07 2.18
C PHE A 184 5.72 20.53 3.51
N ILE A 185 5.81 19.21 3.71
CA ILE A 185 5.30 18.56 4.90
C ILE A 185 6.46 18.40 5.90
N PHE A 186 6.27 18.90 7.11
CA PHE A 186 7.24 18.70 8.17
C PHE A 186 7.00 17.33 8.82
N PRO A 187 8.02 16.47 8.93
CA PRO A 187 7.93 15.18 9.62
C PRO A 187 7.33 15.26 11.03
N HIS A 188 7.52 16.39 11.68
CA HIS A 188 6.96 16.70 12.99
C HIS A 188 5.41 16.72 12.99
N GLU A 189 4.74 17.22 11.95
CA GLU A 189 3.26 17.26 11.87
C GLU A 189 2.68 15.85 11.83
N ILE A 190 3.27 14.97 11.02
CA ILE A 190 2.87 13.56 10.96
C ILE A 190 3.06 12.89 12.32
N HIS A 191 4.19 13.15 12.96
CA HIS A 191 4.51 12.59 14.27
C HIS A 191 3.51 13.02 15.35
N GLU A 192 3.09 14.28 15.36
CA GLU A 192 2.09 14.77 16.31
C GLU A 192 0.72 14.13 16.12
N GLU A 193 0.28 13.92 14.87
CA GLU A 193 -0.98 13.22 14.60
C GLU A 193 -0.89 11.73 15.01
N LEU A 194 0.24 11.07 14.78
CA LEU A 194 0.49 9.71 15.25
C LEU A 194 0.50 9.59 16.78
N LYS A 195 1.04 10.57 17.51
CA LYS A 195 0.97 10.60 18.99
C LYS A 195 -0.47 10.68 19.48
N LYS A 196 -1.30 11.52 18.85
CA LYS A 196 -2.73 11.62 19.17
C LYS A 196 -3.45 10.30 18.89
N ALA A 197 -3.19 9.67 17.75
CA ALA A 197 -3.74 8.36 17.41
C ALA A 197 -3.36 7.32 18.48
N ASN A 198 -2.06 7.23 18.82
CA ASN A 198 -1.56 6.30 19.83
C ASN A 198 -2.19 6.53 21.22
N TYR A 199 -2.38 7.79 21.62
CA TYR A 199 -3.05 8.13 22.87
C TYR A 199 -4.47 7.56 22.94
N TRP A 200 -5.27 7.79 21.91
CA TRP A 200 -6.66 7.34 21.85
C TRP A 200 -6.78 5.81 21.74
N PHE A 201 -5.98 5.18 20.90
CA PHE A 201 -5.95 3.71 20.81
C PHE A 201 -5.54 3.08 22.13
N ARG A 202 -4.57 3.64 22.84
CA ARG A 202 -4.14 3.16 24.17
C ARG A 202 -5.29 3.20 25.18
N LEU A 203 -6.07 4.30 25.21
CA LEU A 203 -7.22 4.41 26.12
C LEU A 203 -8.26 3.33 25.85
N ALA A 204 -8.66 3.16 24.59
CA ALA A 204 -9.61 2.14 24.20
C ALA A 204 -9.06 0.70 24.39
N ALA A 205 -7.76 0.47 24.11
CA ALA A 205 -7.08 -0.80 24.33
C ALA A 205 -7.01 -1.19 25.81
N ASN A 206 -6.81 -0.23 26.72
CA ASN A 206 -6.83 -0.46 28.17
C ASN A 206 -8.20 -0.92 28.66
N GLN A 207 -9.27 -0.47 28.01
CA GLN A 207 -10.64 -0.93 28.26
C GLN A 207 -10.99 -2.22 27.53
N GLY A 208 -10.02 -2.80 26.82
CA GLY A 208 -10.16 -4.10 26.16
C GLY A 208 -10.83 -4.07 24.78
N HIS A 209 -10.91 -2.92 24.11
CA HIS A 209 -11.42 -2.84 22.74
C HIS A 209 -10.50 -3.58 21.78
N ALA A 210 -11.01 -4.61 21.09
CA ALA A 210 -10.19 -5.52 20.28
C ALA A 210 -9.45 -4.81 19.13
N ALA A 211 -10.16 -4.01 18.34
CA ALA A 211 -9.54 -3.28 17.24
C ALA A 211 -8.53 -2.22 17.73
N ALA A 212 -8.81 -1.57 18.89
CA ALA A 212 -7.85 -0.61 19.45
C ALA A 212 -6.58 -1.30 19.99
N LEU A 213 -6.69 -2.52 20.55
CA LEU A 213 -5.53 -3.34 20.92
C LEU A 213 -4.66 -3.61 19.70
N TYR A 214 -5.28 -3.97 18.58
CA TYR A 214 -4.57 -4.22 17.32
C TYR A 214 -3.86 -2.96 16.82
N GLU A 215 -4.57 -1.86 16.64
CA GLU A 215 -4.00 -0.60 16.14
C GLU A 215 -2.88 -0.04 17.05
N HIS A 216 -3.10 -0.10 18.37
CA HIS A 216 -2.06 0.28 19.33
C HIS A 216 -0.84 -0.63 19.22
N GLY A 217 -1.06 -1.95 19.06
CA GLY A 217 0.00 -2.92 18.85
C GLY A 217 0.83 -2.62 17.61
N LYS A 218 0.19 -2.33 16.49
CA LYS A 218 0.86 -1.94 15.22
C LYS A 218 1.68 -0.67 15.39
N LEU A 219 1.11 0.38 16.00
CA LEU A 219 1.84 1.62 16.21
C LEU A 219 3.08 1.45 17.11
N LEU A 220 3.03 0.57 18.11
CA LEU A 220 4.18 0.27 18.96
C LEU A 220 5.28 -0.46 18.20
N ILE A 221 4.93 -1.36 17.28
CA ILE A 221 5.90 -2.10 16.46
C ILE A 221 6.54 -1.18 15.42
N ASP A 222 5.74 -0.38 14.71
CA ASP A 222 6.17 0.33 13.51
C ASP A 222 6.82 1.70 13.82
N ARG A 223 6.49 2.33 14.96
CA ARG A 223 6.78 3.76 15.18
C ARG A 223 7.52 4.08 16.48
N VAL A 224 7.68 3.13 17.36
CA VAL A 224 8.39 3.34 18.63
C VAL A 224 9.66 2.50 18.65
N GLU A 225 10.80 3.15 18.85
CA GLU A 225 12.07 2.45 18.95
C GLU A 225 12.21 1.74 20.30
N GLY A 226 12.63 0.49 20.29
CA GLY A 226 12.95 -0.31 21.46
C GLY A 226 12.28 -1.69 21.47
N LYS A 227 13.06 -2.72 21.82
CA LYS A 227 12.58 -4.11 21.86
C LYS A 227 11.39 -4.33 22.80
N GLU A 228 11.32 -3.58 23.88
CA GLU A 228 10.23 -3.64 24.86
C GLU A 228 8.89 -3.19 24.27
N TYR A 229 8.90 -2.15 23.42
CA TYR A 229 7.69 -1.67 22.75
C TYR A 229 7.22 -2.66 21.69
N VAL A 230 8.14 -3.27 20.95
CA VAL A 230 7.83 -4.35 20.01
C VAL A 230 7.17 -5.52 20.73
N ALA A 231 7.73 -5.99 21.85
CA ALA A 231 7.17 -7.08 22.64
C ALA A 231 5.76 -6.74 23.17
N MET A 232 5.56 -5.49 23.63
CA MET A 232 4.25 -5.01 24.10
C MET A 232 3.26 -4.91 22.93
N GLY A 233 3.72 -4.46 21.77
CA GLY A 233 2.91 -4.39 20.55
C GLY A 233 2.41 -5.76 20.12
N ILE A 234 3.31 -6.74 20.07
CA ILE A 234 2.98 -8.14 19.75
C ILE A 234 1.98 -8.70 20.77
N SER A 235 2.22 -8.48 22.08
CA SER A 235 1.28 -8.90 23.13
C SER A 235 -0.13 -8.32 22.91
N ASN A 236 -0.23 -7.05 22.51
CA ASN A 236 -1.51 -6.44 22.19
C ASN A 236 -2.18 -7.06 20.96
N ILE A 237 -1.41 -7.41 19.92
CA ILE A 237 -1.94 -8.11 18.74
C ILE A 237 -2.50 -9.49 19.13
N PHE A 238 -1.77 -10.27 19.93
CA PHE A 238 -2.26 -11.55 20.42
C PHE A 238 -3.54 -11.39 21.27
N ARG A 239 -3.60 -10.38 22.13
CA ARG A 239 -4.82 -10.07 22.91
C ARG A 239 -5.99 -9.68 22.02
N ALA A 240 -5.75 -8.92 20.96
CA ALA A 240 -6.76 -8.57 19.97
C ALA A 240 -7.28 -9.80 19.22
N ALA A 241 -6.38 -10.69 18.79
CA ALA A 241 -6.71 -11.95 18.12
C ALA A 241 -7.57 -12.86 19.03
N ASN A 242 -7.21 -13.00 20.31
CA ASN A 242 -7.99 -13.74 21.30
C ASN A 242 -9.40 -13.15 21.53
N LYS A 243 -9.61 -11.88 21.19
CA LYS A 243 -10.93 -11.22 21.22
C LYS A 243 -11.68 -11.31 19.88
N GLY A 244 -11.15 -12.06 18.93
CA GLY A 244 -11.77 -12.28 17.63
C GLY A 244 -11.55 -11.20 16.59
N ASN A 245 -10.61 -10.24 16.81
CA ASN A 245 -10.30 -9.27 15.78
C ASN A 245 -9.68 -9.96 14.57
N SER A 246 -10.23 -9.75 13.37
CA SER A 246 -9.83 -10.49 12.17
C SER A 246 -8.45 -10.07 11.66
N ASP A 247 -8.12 -8.77 11.71
CA ASP A 247 -6.79 -8.27 11.33
C ASP A 247 -5.71 -8.85 12.24
N ALA A 248 -5.97 -8.84 13.55
CA ALA A 248 -5.05 -9.41 14.52
C ALA A 248 -4.89 -10.93 14.33
N ASN A 249 -5.95 -11.65 14.00
CA ASN A 249 -5.84 -13.07 13.68
C ASN A 249 -5.05 -13.30 12.40
N ALA A 250 -5.21 -12.47 11.38
CA ALA A 250 -4.40 -12.54 10.17
C ALA A 250 -2.91 -12.31 10.48
N ASP A 251 -2.56 -11.30 11.27
CA ASP A 251 -1.18 -11.01 11.66
C ASP A 251 -0.59 -12.14 12.55
N VAL A 252 -1.33 -12.66 13.52
CA VAL A 252 -0.90 -13.80 14.34
C VAL A 252 -0.70 -15.05 13.47
N GLY A 253 -1.57 -15.27 12.48
CA GLY A 253 -1.39 -16.30 11.48
C GLY A 253 -0.06 -16.16 10.72
N GLN A 254 0.29 -14.95 10.31
CA GLN A 254 1.59 -14.65 9.67
C GLN A 254 2.77 -14.88 10.64
N ILE A 255 2.64 -14.47 11.89
CA ILE A 255 3.69 -14.69 12.91
C ILE A 255 3.99 -16.16 13.05
N TYR A 256 2.98 -17.02 13.20
CA TYR A 256 3.17 -18.46 13.28
C TYR A 256 3.62 -19.10 11.94
N TYR A 257 3.14 -18.58 10.81
CA TYR A 257 3.53 -19.10 9.51
C TYR A 257 5.02 -18.92 9.21
N HIS A 258 5.61 -17.78 9.61
CA HIS A 258 7.02 -17.47 9.36
C HIS A 258 7.94 -17.70 10.55
N GLY A 259 7.41 -17.87 11.75
CA GLY A 259 8.21 -17.94 12.96
C GLY A 259 8.81 -16.58 13.36
N TYR A 260 8.05 -15.50 13.27
CA TYR A 260 8.52 -14.16 13.63
C TYR A 260 8.37 -13.86 15.13
N HIS A 261 9.14 -12.90 15.62
CA HIS A 261 9.02 -12.35 16.97
C HIS A 261 9.18 -13.37 18.10
N ASP A 262 10.21 -14.20 18.01
CA ASP A 262 10.51 -15.28 18.96
C ASP A 262 9.42 -16.37 19.08
N GLN A 263 8.44 -16.37 18.17
CA GLN A 263 7.50 -17.48 18.04
C GLN A 263 8.06 -18.53 17.08
N PRO A 264 8.04 -19.82 17.44
CA PRO A 264 8.42 -20.87 16.51
C PRO A 264 7.42 -20.94 15.35
N GLN A 265 7.92 -21.35 14.18
CA GLN A 265 7.04 -21.63 13.05
C GLN A 265 6.08 -22.77 13.40
N ASP A 266 4.78 -22.51 13.24
CA ASP A 266 3.71 -23.50 13.49
C ASP A 266 2.58 -23.32 12.47
N PHE A 267 2.57 -24.16 11.44
CA PHE A 267 1.55 -24.12 10.39
C PHE A 267 0.16 -24.49 10.88
N VAL A 268 0.04 -25.28 11.95
CA VAL A 268 -1.28 -25.67 12.50
C VAL A 268 -1.93 -24.46 13.17
N GLU A 269 -1.22 -23.78 14.05
CA GLU A 269 -1.72 -22.55 14.67
C GLU A 269 -1.87 -21.44 13.64
N ALA A 270 -0.97 -21.29 12.66
CA ALA A 270 -1.12 -20.33 11.57
C ALA A 270 -2.44 -20.51 10.82
N ARG A 271 -2.74 -21.76 10.40
CA ARG A 271 -3.97 -22.07 9.67
C ARG A 271 -5.22 -21.78 10.48
N LYS A 272 -5.23 -22.14 11.74
CA LYS A 272 -6.33 -21.88 12.67
C LYS A 272 -6.63 -20.38 12.81
N HIS A 273 -5.59 -19.55 12.95
CA HIS A 273 -5.74 -18.10 13.03
C HIS A 273 -6.22 -17.50 11.71
N PHE A 274 -5.72 -17.97 10.57
CA PHE A 274 -6.24 -17.57 9.26
C PHE A 274 -7.69 -18.00 9.04
N GLU A 275 -8.09 -19.18 9.50
CA GLU A 275 -9.48 -19.63 9.43
C GLU A 275 -10.42 -18.72 10.24
N ILE A 276 -9.99 -18.27 11.43
CA ILE A 276 -10.73 -17.28 12.22
C ILE A 276 -10.85 -15.95 11.45
N ALA A 277 -9.75 -15.45 10.91
CA ALA A 277 -9.78 -14.21 10.15
C ALA A 277 -10.63 -14.32 8.87
N ALA A 278 -10.63 -15.47 8.23
CA ALA A 278 -11.43 -15.74 7.02
C ALA A 278 -12.95 -15.77 7.29
N THR A 279 -13.40 -15.93 8.55
CA THR A 279 -14.83 -15.82 8.89
C THR A 279 -15.39 -14.41 8.66
N GLU A 280 -14.53 -13.41 8.69
CA GLU A 280 -14.84 -12.00 8.39
C GLU A 280 -14.40 -11.61 6.97
N ASP A 281 -14.16 -12.58 6.09
CA ASP A 281 -13.68 -12.39 4.70
C ASP A 281 -12.37 -11.60 4.62
N HIS A 282 -11.46 -11.75 5.62
CA HIS A 282 -10.19 -11.04 5.62
C HIS A 282 -9.32 -11.44 4.41
N PRO A 283 -8.99 -10.50 3.48
CA PRO A 283 -8.44 -10.87 2.16
C PRO A 283 -7.10 -11.59 2.22
N SER A 284 -6.19 -11.12 3.11
CA SER A 284 -4.88 -11.74 3.30
C SER A 284 -5.02 -13.15 3.88
N ALA A 285 -5.90 -13.35 4.86
CA ALA A 285 -6.15 -14.67 5.44
C ALA A 285 -6.73 -15.65 4.40
N LEU A 286 -7.68 -15.20 3.58
CA LEU A 286 -8.22 -16.02 2.48
C LEU A 286 -7.11 -16.42 1.48
N THR A 287 -6.20 -15.50 1.14
CA THR A 287 -5.08 -15.80 0.26
C THR A 287 -4.13 -16.82 0.88
N MET A 288 -3.77 -16.64 2.16
CA MET A 288 -2.89 -17.57 2.88
C MET A 288 -3.50 -18.95 3.04
N LEU A 289 -4.80 -19.03 3.34
CA LEU A 289 -5.51 -20.32 3.36
C LEU A 289 -5.47 -21.00 1.99
N GLY A 290 -5.64 -20.24 0.90
CA GLY A 290 -5.49 -20.78 -0.45
C GLY A 290 -4.14 -21.48 -0.63
N VAL A 291 -3.05 -20.82 -0.23
CA VAL A 291 -1.69 -21.37 -0.31
C VAL A 291 -1.52 -22.58 0.62
N MET A 292 -1.94 -22.48 1.88
CA MET A 292 -1.77 -23.53 2.88
C MET A 292 -2.58 -24.79 2.54
N TYR A 293 -3.81 -24.64 2.04
CA TYR A 293 -4.60 -25.78 1.58
C TYR A 293 -4.03 -26.44 0.31
N LEU A 294 -3.39 -25.65 -0.58
CA LEU A 294 -2.73 -26.19 -1.77
C LEU A 294 -1.50 -27.04 -1.39
N ARG A 295 -0.69 -26.55 -0.42
CA ARG A 295 0.56 -27.18 0.00
C ARG A 295 0.39 -28.24 1.08
N GLY A 296 -0.77 -28.33 1.73
CA GLY A 296 -0.97 -29.20 2.88
C GLY A 296 -0.27 -28.71 4.15
N GLU A 297 -0.03 -27.41 4.27
CA GLU A 297 0.58 -26.80 5.45
C GLU A 297 -0.46 -26.66 6.58
N GLY A 298 -0.13 -27.14 7.78
CA GLY A 298 -1.04 -27.13 8.93
C GLY A 298 -2.21 -28.14 8.86
N GLY A 299 -2.20 -29.06 7.87
CA GLY A 299 -3.21 -30.10 7.70
C GLY A 299 -3.16 -30.71 6.30
N PRO A 300 -4.07 -31.64 5.97
CA PRO A 300 -4.05 -32.29 4.67
C PRO A 300 -4.26 -31.29 3.53
N ALA A 301 -3.57 -31.51 2.39
CA ALA A 301 -3.78 -30.75 1.18
C ALA A 301 -5.22 -30.91 0.66
N ASN A 302 -5.82 -29.82 0.23
CA ASN A 302 -7.14 -29.81 -0.37
C ASN A 302 -7.18 -28.75 -1.49
N PRO A 303 -6.86 -29.12 -2.75
CA PRO A 303 -6.79 -28.19 -3.86
C PRO A 303 -8.13 -27.49 -4.18
N LEU A 304 -9.26 -28.15 -3.94
CA LEU A 304 -10.59 -27.54 -4.13
C LEU A 304 -10.84 -26.43 -3.11
N ALA A 305 -10.55 -26.68 -1.83
CA ALA A 305 -10.65 -25.65 -0.81
C ALA A 305 -9.66 -24.49 -1.09
N ALA A 306 -8.43 -24.79 -1.55
CA ALA A 306 -7.46 -23.80 -1.96
C ALA A 306 -8.01 -22.87 -3.03
N PHE A 307 -8.62 -23.43 -4.07
CA PHE A 307 -9.26 -22.67 -5.14
C PHE A 307 -10.39 -21.77 -4.63
N GLU A 308 -11.29 -22.30 -3.79
CA GLU A 308 -12.43 -21.53 -3.26
C GLU A 308 -11.98 -20.36 -2.38
N TYR A 309 -10.97 -20.55 -1.52
CA TYR A 309 -10.40 -19.45 -0.73
C TYR A 309 -9.70 -18.41 -1.60
N THR A 310 -8.91 -18.84 -2.57
CA THR A 310 -8.25 -17.96 -3.54
C THR A 310 -9.26 -17.16 -4.34
N LYS A 311 -10.34 -17.80 -4.80
CA LYS A 311 -11.43 -17.17 -5.54
C LYS A 311 -12.13 -16.10 -4.71
N LYS A 312 -12.48 -16.39 -3.46
CA LYS A 312 -13.07 -15.40 -2.54
C LYS A 312 -12.16 -14.18 -2.38
N SER A 313 -10.86 -14.38 -2.17
CA SER A 313 -9.88 -13.30 -2.06
C SER A 313 -9.81 -12.45 -3.35
N ALA A 314 -9.76 -13.09 -4.50
CA ALA A 314 -9.69 -12.43 -5.80
C ALA A 314 -10.96 -11.64 -6.14
N GLU A 315 -12.14 -12.20 -5.86
CA GLU A 315 -13.45 -11.54 -6.03
C GLU A 315 -13.63 -10.37 -5.07
N ALA A 316 -13.04 -10.43 -3.86
CA ALA A 316 -12.94 -9.32 -2.94
C ALA A 316 -11.98 -8.21 -3.43
N GLY A 317 -11.29 -8.43 -4.56
CA GLY A 317 -10.42 -7.45 -5.20
C GLY A 317 -8.97 -7.50 -4.71
N TYR A 318 -8.57 -8.49 -3.88
CA TYR A 318 -7.20 -8.55 -3.34
C TYR A 318 -6.19 -8.94 -4.43
N PRO A 319 -5.14 -8.12 -4.66
CA PRO A 319 -4.25 -8.33 -5.81
C PRO A 319 -3.52 -9.67 -5.81
N THR A 320 -3.06 -10.13 -4.63
CA THR A 320 -2.37 -11.42 -4.51
C THR A 320 -3.34 -12.60 -4.77
N GLY A 321 -4.59 -12.48 -4.31
CA GLY A 321 -5.65 -13.45 -4.65
C GLY A 321 -5.90 -13.51 -6.15
N GLN A 322 -5.93 -12.36 -6.81
CA GLN A 322 -6.08 -12.27 -8.28
C GLN A 322 -4.89 -12.89 -9.02
N LEU A 323 -3.67 -12.66 -8.55
CA LEU A 323 -2.47 -13.31 -9.09
C LEU A 323 -2.52 -14.83 -8.91
N ASN A 324 -2.98 -15.32 -7.76
CA ASN A 324 -3.13 -16.76 -7.52
C ASN A 324 -4.24 -17.36 -8.41
N MET A 325 -5.32 -16.64 -8.71
CA MET A 325 -6.32 -17.08 -9.68
C MET A 325 -5.75 -17.19 -11.09
N PHE A 326 -4.85 -16.28 -11.50
CA PHE A 326 -4.08 -16.43 -12.73
C PHE A 326 -3.34 -17.78 -12.72
N VAL A 327 -2.63 -18.12 -11.65
CA VAL A 327 -1.87 -19.39 -11.55
C VAL A 327 -2.80 -20.60 -11.69
N HIS A 328 -3.95 -20.61 -11.03
CA HIS A 328 -4.93 -21.70 -11.12
C HIS A 328 -5.44 -21.93 -12.54
N TYR A 329 -5.84 -20.86 -13.25
CA TYR A 329 -6.33 -20.98 -14.64
C TYR A 329 -5.20 -21.21 -15.66
N TRP A 330 -3.99 -20.71 -15.37
CA TRP A 330 -2.84 -20.89 -16.25
C TRP A 330 -2.30 -22.33 -16.24
N ASN A 331 -2.20 -22.92 -15.05
CA ASN A 331 -1.71 -24.30 -14.87
C ASN A 331 -2.79 -25.34 -15.23
N GLY A 332 -4.04 -25.09 -14.84
CA GLY A 332 -5.13 -26.02 -15.08
C GLY A 332 -5.10 -27.25 -14.17
N GLU A 333 -4.52 -27.15 -12.98
CA GLU A 333 -4.37 -28.29 -12.04
C GLU A 333 -5.65 -28.57 -11.24
N VAL A 334 -6.40 -27.53 -10.89
CA VAL A 334 -7.62 -27.62 -10.06
C VAL A 334 -8.87 -27.33 -10.87
N VAL A 335 -8.75 -26.47 -11.85
CA VAL A 335 -9.79 -26.06 -12.80
C VAL A 335 -9.29 -26.25 -14.21
N GLU A 336 -10.17 -26.35 -15.19
CA GLU A 336 -9.78 -26.44 -16.59
C GLU A 336 -8.93 -25.23 -16.99
N LYS A 337 -7.83 -25.50 -17.72
CA LYS A 337 -6.93 -24.46 -18.19
C LYS A 337 -7.65 -23.47 -19.09
N ASP A 338 -7.59 -22.18 -18.75
CA ASP A 338 -8.22 -21.09 -19.49
C ASP A 338 -7.30 -19.88 -19.51
N SER A 339 -6.51 -19.76 -20.57
CA SER A 339 -5.54 -18.67 -20.72
C SER A 339 -6.18 -17.28 -20.75
N THR A 340 -7.43 -17.17 -21.24
CA THR A 340 -8.15 -15.89 -21.31
C THR A 340 -8.52 -15.43 -19.90
N LYS A 341 -9.15 -16.29 -19.11
CA LYS A 341 -9.46 -15.98 -17.70
C LYS A 341 -8.21 -15.74 -16.88
N ALA A 342 -7.14 -16.51 -17.14
CA ALA A 342 -5.86 -16.30 -16.47
C ALA A 342 -5.35 -14.88 -16.73
N LEU A 343 -5.26 -14.44 -17.98
CA LEU A 343 -4.80 -13.10 -18.33
C LEU A 343 -5.71 -11.99 -17.78
N ASP A 344 -7.03 -12.20 -17.73
CA ASP A 344 -7.95 -11.23 -17.12
C ASP A 344 -7.65 -11.03 -15.64
N TRP A 345 -7.37 -12.11 -14.89
CA TRP A 345 -6.99 -12.02 -13.48
C TRP A 345 -5.61 -11.37 -13.28
N LEU A 346 -4.64 -11.72 -14.12
CA LEU A 346 -3.30 -11.13 -14.08
C LEU A 346 -3.34 -9.63 -14.34
N ASN A 347 -4.12 -9.18 -15.35
CA ASN A 347 -4.30 -7.76 -15.63
C ASN A 347 -4.93 -7.01 -14.46
N LYS A 348 -5.97 -7.58 -13.82
CA LYS A 348 -6.58 -6.98 -12.61
C LYS A 348 -5.57 -6.79 -11.48
N ALA A 349 -4.69 -7.75 -11.25
CA ALA A 349 -3.63 -7.64 -10.24
C ALA A 349 -2.56 -6.60 -10.64
N ALA A 350 -2.16 -6.57 -11.91
CA ALA A 350 -1.18 -5.63 -12.45
C ALA A 350 -1.71 -4.18 -12.46
N ASP A 351 -3.02 -3.99 -12.70
CA ASP A 351 -3.67 -2.67 -12.65
C ASP A 351 -3.70 -2.10 -11.22
N GLN A 352 -3.68 -2.97 -10.21
CA GLN A 352 -3.49 -2.58 -8.80
C GLN A 352 -2.01 -2.42 -8.41
N HIS A 353 -1.10 -2.42 -9.38
CA HIS A 353 0.33 -2.23 -9.19
C HIS A 353 1.01 -3.28 -8.30
N LEU A 354 0.48 -4.51 -8.22
CA LEU A 354 1.16 -5.60 -7.53
C LEU A 354 2.48 -5.92 -8.27
N PRO A 355 3.65 -5.79 -7.62
CA PRO A 355 4.94 -5.94 -8.32
C PRO A 355 5.14 -7.31 -8.95
N ASP A 356 4.74 -8.38 -8.27
CA ASP A 356 4.80 -9.75 -8.78
C ASP A 356 3.93 -9.94 -10.03
N ALA A 357 2.73 -9.34 -10.04
CA ALA A 357 1.85 -9.40 -11.18
C ALA A 357 2.38 -8.59 -12.37
N LEU A 358 3.01 -7.45 -12.10
CA LEU A 358 3.65 -6.62 -13.13
C LEU A 358 4.82 -7.36 -13.79
N LEU A 359 5.68 -7.99 -12.99
CA LEU A 359 6.79 -8.80 -13.52
C LEU A 359 6.27 -9.99 -14.31
N MET A 360 5.31 -10.75 -13.77
CA MET A 360 4.69 -11.89 -14.44
C MET A 360 4.03 -11.49 -15.77
N LEU A 361 3.31 -10.35 -15.80
CA LEU A 361 2.70 -9.84 -17.03
C LEU A 361 3.76 -9.51 -18.08
N ALA A 362 4.86 -8.89 -17.69
CA ALA A 362 5.96 -8.61 -18.59
C ALA A 362 6.60 -9.89 -19.15
N GLU A 363 6.81 -10.91 -18.32
CA GLU A 363 7.37 -12.19 -18.73
C GLU A 363 6.47 -12.92 -19.73
N ILE A 364 5.17 -12.92 -19.50
CA ILE A 364 4.19 -13.56 -20.40
C ILE A 364 4.06 -12.80 -21.73
N ILE A 365 4.15 -11.46 -21.71
CA ILE A 365 4.22 -10.65 -22.94
C ILE A 365 5.50 -11.00 -23.71
N GLN A 366 6.66 -11.03 -23.04
CA GLN A 366 7.93 -11.38 -23.67
C GLN A 366 7.95 -12.81 -24.24
N ALA A 367 7.24 -13.73 -23.62
CA ALA A 367 7.08 -15.10 -24.10
C ALA A 367 6.07 -15.23 -25.26
N GLY A 368 5.38 -14.13 -25.64
CA GLY A 368 4.42 -14.12 -26.77
C GLY A 368 3.06 -14.76 -26.46
N PHE A 369 2.71 -14.93 -25.18
CA PHE A 369 1.44 -15.55 -24.78
C PHE A 369 0.27 -14.56 -24.67
N VAL A 370 0.51 -13.25 -24.82
CA VAL A 370 -0.56 -12.24 -24.78
C VAL A 370 -0.93 -11.84 -26.20
N PRO A 371 -2.15 -12.18 -26.68
CA PRO A 371 -2.57 -11.86 -28.04
C PRO A 371 -2.53 -10.35 -28.31
N GLY A 372 -1.98 -9.96 -29.47
CA GLY A 372 -1.93 -8.56 -29.91
C GLY A 372 -0.89 -7.69 -29.18
N LYS A 373 -0.06 -8.27 -28.31
CA LYS A 373 1.04 -7.59 -27.64
C LYS A 373 2.38 -7.91 -28.30
N THR A 374 3.23 -6.92 -28.38
CA THR A 374 4.62 -7.02 -28.83
C THR A 374 5.57 -7.09 -27.64
N LEU A 375 6.84 -7.34 -27.89
CA LEU A 375 7.87 -7.36 -26.83
C LEU A 375 8.01 -6.00 -26.14
N GLU A 376 7.82 -4.92 -26.88
CA GLU A 376 7.90 -3.54 -26.40
C GLU A 376 6.78 -3.22 -25.41
N ASP A 377 5.63 -3.89 -25.51
CA ASP A 377 4.53 -3.74 -24.55
C ASP A 377 4.89 -4.20 -23.11
N ALA A 378 5.99 -4.96 -22.95
CA ALA A 378 6.51 -5.34 -21.63
C ALA A 378 7.20 -4.18 -20.90
N GLU A 379 7.59 -3.10 -21.60
CA GLU A 379 8.27 -1.95 -21.01
C GLU A 379 7.48 -1.31 -19.86
N GLY A 380 6.20 -1.02 -20.08
CA GLY A 380 5.34 -0.37 -19.10
C GLY A 380 5.24 -1.14 -17.76
N PRO A 381 4.89 -2.43 -17.76
CA PRO A 381 4.91 -3.26 -16.57
C PRO A 381 6.29 -3.35 -15.88
N LEU A 382 7.38 -3.50 -16.62
CA LEU A 382 8.74 -3.57 -16.07
C LEU A 382 9.12 -2.27 -15.36
N LEU A 383 8.90 -1.12 -15.98
CA LEU A 383 9.17 0.19 -15.38
C LEU A 383 8.34 0.42 -14.11
N ARG A 384 7.07 0.06 -14.10
CA ARG A 384 6.22 0.15 -12.90
C ARG A 384 6.72 -0.75 -11.77
N CYS A 385 7.15 -1.98 -12.07
CA CYS A 385 7.72 -2.90 -11.10
C CYS A 385 9.05 -2.37 -10.53
N MET A 386 9.97 -1.91 -11.37
CA MET A 386 11.26 -1.33 -10.97
C MET A 386 11.11 -0.12 -10.04
N ASN A 387 10.10 0.73 -10.29
CA ASN A 387 9.87 1.96 -9.54
C ASN A 387 8.95 1.75 -8.32
N SER A 388 8.47 0.53 -8.09
CA SER A 388 7.59 0.23 -6.97
C SER A 388 8.35 0.26 -5.64
N LEU A 389 7.92 1.10 -4.72
CA LEU A 389 8.47 1.17 -3.35
C LEU A 389 8.05 -0.03 -2.49
N SER A 390 6.96 -0.71 -2.87
CA SER A 390 6.46 -1.91 -2.18
C SER A 390 7.12 -3.20 -2.67
N ALA A 391 7.88 -3.17 -3.76
CA ALA A 391 8.58 -4.33 -4.26
C ALA A 391 9.85 -4.60 -3.46
N GLU A 392 10.12 -5.87 -3.19
CA GLU A 392 11.42 -6.30 -2.65
C GLU A 392 12.56 -5.95 -3.62
N GLU A 393 13.76 -5.75 -3.09
CA GLU A 393 14.93 -5.37 -3.89
C GLU A 393 15.24 -6.41 -4.98
N SER A 394 15.15 -7.70 -4.63
CA SER A 394 15.34 -8.80 -5.57
C SER A 394 14.35 -8.78 -6.74
N LEU A 395 13.09 -8.44 -6.47
CA LEU A 395 12.05 -8.36 -7.50
C LEU A 395 12.29 -7.15 -8.42
N ARG A 396 12.68 -6.01 -7.84
CA ARG A 396 13.08 -4.82 -8.61
C ARG A 396 14.29 -5.09 -9.50
N SER A 397 15.28 -5.82 -8.98
CA SER A 397 16.45 -6.24 -9.74
C SER A 397 16.09 -7.15 -10.91
N LYS A 398 15.19 -8.13 -10.71
CA LYS A 398 14.69 -8.98 -11.79
C LYS A 398 13.98 -8.18 -12.88
N ALA A 399 13.10 -7.26 -12.51
CA ALA A 399 12.42 -6.38 -13.46
C ALA A 399 13.40 -5.47 -14.21
N ALA A 400 14.39 -4.91 -13.50
CA ALA A 400 15.45 -4.10 -14.07
C ALA A 400 16.30 -4.86 -15.08
N PHE A 401 16.70 -6.08 -14.75
CA PHE A 401 17.42 -6.96 -15.69
C PHE A 401 16.60 -7.26 -16.94
N GLN A 402 15.31 -7.61 -16.79
CA GLN A 402 14.42 -7.87 -17.92
C GLN A 402 14.26 -6.63 -18.82
N TYR A 403 14.18 -5.44 -18.21
CA TYR A 403 14.10 -4.19 -18.96
C TYR A 403 15.41 -3.87 -19.69
N ALA A 404 16.56 -4.06 -19.05
CA ALA A 404 17.87 -3.90 -19.70
C ALA A 404 18.02 -4.88 -20.89
N ARG A 405 17.52 -6.12 -20.74
CA ARG A 405 17.50 -7.11 -21.82
C ARG A 405 16.61 -6.68 -22.99
N LEU A 406 15.48 -6.02 -22.69
CA LEU A 406 14.60 -5.45 -23.74
C LEU A 406 15.32 -4.34 -24.48
N LEU A 407 15.91 -3.38 -23.77
CA LEU A 407 16.67 -2.27 -24.38
C LEU A 407 17.86 -2.73 -25.22
N SER A 408 18.53 -3.81 -24.80
CA SER A 408 19.71 -4.35 -25.49
C SER A 408 19.42 -4.93 -26.88
N ARG A 409 18.13 -5.15 -27.22
CA ARG A 409 17.72 -5.61 -28.56
C ARG A 409 17.86 -4.52 -29.63
N HIS A 410 17.84 -3.27 -29.23
CA HIS A 410 18.07 -2.14 -30.14
C HIS A 410 19.58 -1.86 -30.33
N SER A 411 20.27 -2.84 -30.92
CA SER A 411 21.74 -2.88 -31.06
C SER A 411 22.37 -1.75 -31.87
N ASP A 412 21.57 -0.99 -32.62
CA ASP A 412 21.96 0.16 -33.42
C ASP A 412 21.68 1.52 -32.74
N GLN A 413 20.99 1.53 -31.61
CA GLN A 413 20.59 2.72 -30.86
C GLN A 413 21.50 2.91 -29.66
N LEU A 414 22.38 3.91 -29.73
CA LEU A 414 23.34 4.20 -28.65
C LEU A 414 22.64 4.50 -27.33
N GLN A 415 21.55 5.26 -27.35
CA GLN A 415 20.78 5.64 -26.16
C GLN A 415 20.20 4.40 -25.45
N SER A 416 19.58 3.48 -26.19
CA SER A 416 18.97 2.27 -25.62
C SER A 416 20.03 1.36 -24.99
N LEU A 417 21.13 1.11 -25.67
CA LEU A 417 22.24 0.31 -25.14
C LEU A 417 22.89 0.95 -23.90
N THR A 418 23.03 2.28 -23.93
CA THR A 418 23.59 3.04 -22.79
C THR A 418 22.68 2.95 -21.57
N GLY A 419 21.36 3.07 -21.78
CA GLY A 419 20.35 2.86 -20.75
C GLY A 419 20.39 1.44 -20.18
N ALA A 420 20.52 0.45 -21.06
CA ALA A 420 20.69 -0.95 -20.63
C ALA A 420 21.94 -1.13 -19.75
N ALA A 421 23.08 -0.57 -20.17
CA ALA A 421 24.33 -0.67 -19.40
C ALA A 421 24.21 -0.02 -18.00
N ASP A 422 23.62 1.17 -17.91
CA ASP A 422 23.41 1.85 -16.61
C ASP A 422 22.50 1.02 -15.68
N ILE A 423 21.43 0.45 -16.19
CA ILE A 423 20.54 -0.42 -15.43
C ILE A 423 21.25 -1.69 -14.95
N LEU A 424 22.03 -2.33 -15.84
CA LEU A 424 22.78 -3.55 -15.51
C LEU A 424 23.80 -3.31 -14.42
N GLN A 425 24.48 -2.15 -14.44
CA GLN A 425 25.45 -1.80 -13.41
C GLN A 425 24.75 -1.60 -12.04
N ARG A 426 23.63 -0.87 -12.01
CA ARG A 426 22.86 -0.66 -10.78
C ARG A 426 22.32 -1.97 -10.22
N CYS A 427 21.80 -2.84 -11.08
CA CYS A 427 21.28 -4.14 -10.70
C CYS A 427 22.38 -5.03 -10.11
N TYR A 428 23.54 -5.09 -10.76
CA TYR A 428 24.72 -5.84 -10.29
C TYR A 428 25.22 -5.32 -8.93
N GLU A 429 25.16 -4.01 -8.70
CA GLU A 429 25.54 -3.39 -7.43
C GLU A 429 24.52 -3.66 -6.32
N ALA A 430 23.22 -3.60 -6.63
CA ALA A 430 22.14 -3.91 -5.70
C ALA A 430 22.19 -5.36 -5.21
N GLU A 431 22.49 -6.29 -6.09
CA GLU A 431 22.69 -7.72 -5.76
C GLU A 431 24.08 -8.02 -5.12
N LYS A 432 24.83 -6.96 -4.76
CA LYS A 432 26.17 -7.06 -4.14
C LYS A 432 27.16 -7.95 -4.92
N ALA A 433 26.98 -7.98 -6.24
CA ALA A 433 27.75 -8.78 -7.20
C ALA A 433 27.66 -10.31 -6.96
N GLU A 434 26.60 -10.78 -6.32
CA GLU A 434 26.36 -12.20 -6.01
C GLU A 434 24.98 -12.65 -6.51
N GLY A 435 24.82 -13.95 -6.79
CA GLY A 435 23.55 -14.57 -7.17
C GLY A 435 23.26 -14.55 -8.67
N GLU A 436 22.19 -15.27 -9.05
CA GLU A 436 21.82 -15.52 -10.46
C GLU A 436 21.55 -14.24 -11.26
N VAL A 437 20.92 -13.23 -10.64
CA VAL A 437 20.62 -11.96 -11.32
C VAL A 437 21.90 -11.17 -11.55
N ALA A 438 22.85 -11.18 -10.60
CA ALA A 438 24.14 -10.52 -10.78
C ALA A 438 24.96 -11.18 -11.89
N GLU A 439 24.98 -12.50 -11.96
CA GLU A 439 25.65 -13.25 -13.04
C GLU A 439 25.03 -12.93 -14.41
N ALA A 440 23.71 -12.95 -14.50
CA ALA A 440 23.00 -12.59 -15.73
C ALA A 440 23.26 -11.13 -16.15
N CYS A 441 23.33 -10.19 -15.19
CA CYS A 441 23.71 -8.81 -15.45
C CYS A 441 25.13 -8.69 -15.98
N LEU A 442 26.08 -9.47 -15.41
CA LEU A 442 27.46 -9.51 -15.87
C LEU A 442 27.57 -10.01 -17.31
N GLU A 443 26.95 -11.13 -17.63
CA GLU A 443 26.97 -11.70 -18.98
C GLU A 443 26.39 -10.74 -20.02
N LEU A 444 25.24 -10.13 -19.71
CA LEU A 444 24.60 -9.19 -20.63
C LEU A 444 25.43 -7.91 -20.77
N ALA A 445 26.04 -7.40 -19.70
CA ALA A 445 26.90 -6.22 -19.75
C ALA A 445 28.15 -6.46 -20.59
N GLN A 446 28.78 -7.63 -20.49
CA GLN A 446 29.92 -8.03 -21.33
C GLN A 446 29.58 -8.11 -22.83
N SER A 447 28.31 -8.33 -23.17
CA SER A 447 27.82 -8.26 -24.54
C SER A 447 27.52 -6.81 -24.98
N VAL A 448 26.86 -6.03 -24.15
CA VAL A 448 26.34 -4.68 -24.46
C VAL A 448 27.45 -3.62 -24.50
N VAL A 449 28.34 -3.60 -23.52
CA VAL A 449 29.39 -2.56 -23.38
C VAL A 449 30.35 -2.50 -24.59
N PRO A 450 30.83 -3.61 -25.15
CA PRO A 450 31.62 -3.59 -26.40
C PRO A 450 30.86 -3.02 -27.60
N GLN A 451 29.53 -3.28 -27.66
CA GLN A 451 28.68 -2.70 -28.72
C GLN A 451 28.61 -1.19 -28.60
N ILE A 452 28.35 -0.67 -27.38
CA ILE A 452 28.35 0.77 -27.11
C ILE A 452 29.67 1.40 -27.55
N ARG A 453 30.81 0.85 -27.12
CA ARG A 453 32.15 1.31 -27.50
C ARG A 453 32.37 1.27 -29.03
N GLY A 454 31.79 0.27 -29.70
CA GLY A 454 31.79 0.15 -31.16
C GLY A 454 30.99 1.26 -31.85
N LEU A 455 29.81 1.60 -31.34
CA LEU A 455 28.99 2.70 -31.86
C LEU A 455 29.67 4.07 -31.65
N ILE A 456 30.23 4.30 -30.47
CA ILE A 456 31.02 5.52 -30.16
C ILE A 456 32.15 5.72 -31.19
N ARG A 457 32.95 4.67 -31.42
CA ARG A 457 34.06 4.72 -32.42
C ARG A 457 33.58 5.03 -33.84
N ARG A 458 32.35 4.67 -34.18
CA ARG A 458 31.75 4.93 -35.50
C ARG A 458 30.97 6.25 -35.53
N HIS A 459 31.06 7.06 -34.47
CA HIS A 459 30.28 8.30 -34.29
C HIS A 459 28.78 8.13 -34.55
N ARG A 460 28.21 7.01 -34.13
CA ARG A 460 26.77 6.75 -34.17
C ARG A 460 26.12 7.31 -32.92
N GLY A 461 25.26 8.30 -33.09
CA GLY A 461 24.54 9.01 -32.02
C GLY A 461 24.86 10.51 -32.03
N THR A 462 24.10 11.27 -31.26
CA THR A 462 24.36 12.69 -31.04
C THR A 462 25.61 12.89 -30.17
N ALA A 463 26.22 14.08 -30.21
CA ALA A 463 27.38 14.39 -29.37
C ALA A 463 27.09 14.21 -27.88
N GLU A 464 25.85 14.51 -27.44
CA GLU A 464 25.39 14.32 -26.05
C GLU A 464 25.28 12.84 -25.66
N GLU A 465 24.69 12.04 -26.53
CA GLU A 465 24.58 10.58 -26.32
C GLU A 465 25.95 9.91 -26.24
N ILE A 466 26.91 10.35 -27.10
CA ILE A 466 28.27 9.84 -27.08
C ILE A 466 28.97 10.17 -25.76
N VAL A 467 28.86 11.40 -25.26
CA VAL A 467 29.45 11.81 -23.98
C VAL A 467 28.88 11.01 -22.80
N VAL A 468 27.56 10.80 -22.77
CA VAL A 468 26.91 10.00 -21.73
C VAL A 468 27.38 8.55 -21.81
N ALA A 469 27.40 7.97 -23.00
CA ALA A 469 27.83 6.59 -23.23
C ALA A 469 29.32 6.38 -22.88
N GLU A 470 30.19 7.28 -23.22
CA GLU A 470 31.62 7.28 -22.82
C GLU A 470 31.76 7.35 -21.31
N THR A 471 30.98 8.23 -20.66
CA THR A 471 31.02 8.39 -19.21
C THR A 471 30.61 7.08 -18.53
N ILE A 472 29.45 6.51 -18.91
CA ILE A 472 28.97 5.26 -18.33
C ILE A 472 29.96 4.12 -18.56
N THR A 473 30.42 3.92 -19.81
CA THR A 473 31.28 2.78 -20.12
C THR A 473 32.71 2.87 -19.56
N ASN A 474 33.22 4.06 -19.32
CA ASN A 474 34.57 4.25 -18.77
C ASN A 474 34.60 4.25 -17.23
N TYR A 475 33.55 4.72 -16.57
CA TYR A 475 33.54 4.82 -15.10
C TYR A 475 32.86 3.65 -14.41
N TYR A 476 31.94 2.96 -15.08
CA TYR A 476 31.16 1.89 -14.45
C TYR A 476 31.48 0.48 -14.96
N PHE A 477 32.35 0.38 -15.97
CA PHE A 477 32.71 -0.91 -16.55
C PHE A 477 34.21 -1.00 -16.82
N ASP A 478 34.76 -2.19 -16.58
CA ASP A 478 36.13 -2.49 -16.96
C ASP A 478 36.29 -2.61 -18.51
N PRO A 479 37.50 -2.79 -19.03
CA PRO A 479 37.71 -2.95 -20.47
C PRO A 479 36.95 -4.12 -21.11
N LEU A 480 36.63 -5.18 -20.34
CA LEU A 480 35.89 -6.36 -20.78
C LEU A 480 34.38 -6.23 -20.63
N GLY A 481 33.89 -5.09 -20.10
CA GLY A 481 32.48 -4.84 -19.88
C GLY A 481 31.94 -5.39 -18.56
N LYS A 482 32.81 -5.78 -17.61
CA LYS A 482 32.40 -6.16 -16.25
C LYS A 482 31.98 -4.93 -15.46
N PRO A 483 30.79 -4.92 -14.80
CA PRO A 483 30.39 -3.83 -13.96
C PRO A 483 31.34 -3.62 -12.78
N ILE A 484 31.59 -2.37 -12.44
CA ILE A 484 32.42 -1.98 -11.29
C ILE A 484 31.47 -1.66 -10.12
N PRO A 485 31.51 -2.41 -8.99
CA PRO A 485 30.53 -2.28 -7.92
C PRO A 485 30.68 -1.04 -7.01
N LYS A 486 31.64 -0.16 -7.29
CA LYS A 486 31.83 1.08 -6.49
C LYS A 486 31.50 2.31 -7.31
N ARG A 487 30.45 3.03 -6.88
CA ARG A 487 30.09 4.36 -7.41
C ARG A 487 30.65 5.48 -6.54
N SER A 488 31.17 6.53 -7.17
CA SER A 488 31.36 7.78 -6.46
C SER A 488 30.04 8.56 -6.48
N VAL A 489 29.50 8.90 -5.29
CA VAL A 489 28.26 9.70 -5.12
C VAL A 489 28.31 11.03 -5.93
N GLY A 490 29.52 11.56 -6.17
CA GLY A 490 29.72 12.75 -7.00
C GLY A 490 29.42 12.53 -8.48
N LEU A 491 29.74 11.36 -9.00
CA LEU A 491 29.55 11.04 -10.42
C LEU A 491 28.07 10.75 -10.73
N ASP A 492 27.35 10.06 -9.85
CA ASP A 492 25.90 9.85 -9.98
C ASP A 492 25.14 11.19 -10.04
N ARG A 493 25.54 12.15 -9.21
CA ARG A 493 24.96 13.49 -9.23
C ARG A 493 25.26 14.21 -10.54
N GLN A 494 26.46 14.05 -11.08
CA GLN A 494 26.84 14.64 -12.38
C GLN A 494 26.04 14.02 -13.52
N LEU A 495 25.94 12.69 -13.59
CA LEU A 495 25.16 11.99 -14.60
C LEU A 495 23.68 12.36 -14.56
N LYS A 496 23.08 12.38 -13.37
CA LYS A 496 21.70 12.84 -13.20
C LYS A 496 21.50 14.27 -13.67
N THR A 497 22.45 15.15 -13.35
CA THR A 497 22.41 16.55 -13.81
C THR A 497 22.52 16.64 -15.34
N MET A 498 23.38 15.83 -15.96
CA MET A 498 23.51 15.79 -17.43
C MET A 498 22.26 15.26 -18.12
N GLN A 499 21.62 14.21 -17.59
CA GLN A 499 20.35 13.68 -18.10
C GLN A 499 19.22 14.72 -18.00
N GLU A 500 19.05 15.34 -16.83
CA GLU A 500 18.06 16.42 -16.63
C GLU A 500 18.32 17.63 -17.55
N MET A 501 19.57 17.92 -17.85
CA MET A 501 19.94 19.00 -18.76
C MET A 501 19.67 18.63 -20.23
N SER A 502 19.89 17.38 -20.62
CA SER A 502 19.55 16.88 -21.96
C SER A 502 18.04 16.93 -22.22
N GLU A 503 17.23 16.53 -21.24
CA GLU A 503 15.77 16.67 -21.33
C GLU A 503 15.32 18.13 -21.36
N ALA A 504 15.87 18.97 -20.50
CA ALA A 504 15.55 20.39 -20.44
C ALA A 504 15.84 21.11 -21.77
N LYS A 505 16.89 20.71 -22.50
CA LYS A 505 17.24 21.26 -23.82
C LYS A 505 16.16 20.98 -24.88
N LYS A 506 15.41 19.88 -24.77
CA LYS A 506 14.33 19.54 -25.70
C LYS A 506 13.10 20.46 -25.54
N HIS A 507 12.93 21.07 -24.35
CA HIS A 507 11.71 21.78 -23.96
C HIS A 507 11.92 23.27 -23.62
N LEU A 508 13.18 23.75 -23.52
CA LEU A 508 13.49 25.12 -23.14
C LEU A 508 14.05 25.93 -24.32
N SER A 509 13.76 27.24 -24.35
CA SER A 509 14.45 28.13 -25.27
C SER A 509 15.96 28.17 -24.97
N PRO A 510 16.81 28.48 -25.95
CA PRO A 510 18.28 28.53 -25.77
C PRO A 510 18.74 29.41 -24.58
N GLU A 511 18.04 30.51 -24.32
CA GLU A 511 18.36 31.43 -23.22
C GLU A 511 17.97 30.87 -21.85
N LEU A 512 16.82 30.25 -21.74
CA LEU A 512 16.35 29.57 -20.52
C LEU A 512 17.19 28.32 -20.21
N TYR A 513 17.62 27.59 -21.24
CA TYR A 513 18.54 26.46 -21.08
C TYR A 513 19.90 26.91 -20.54
N GLN A 514 20.50 27.99 -21.10
CA GLN A 514 21.77 28.55 -20.62
C GLN A 514 21.68 29.04 -19.17
N ARG A 515 20.57 29.68 -18.80
CA ARG A 515 20.33 30.13 -17.42
C ARG A 515 20.26 28.95 -16.45
N ARG A 516 19.54 27.87 -16.79
CA ARG A 516 19.43 26.67 -15.99
C ARG A 516 20.74 25.88 -15.87
N LEU A 517 21.54 25.89 -16.93
CA LEU A 517 22.89 25.36 -16.93
C LEU A 517 23.77 26.08 -15.91
N LEU A 518 23.79 27.41 -15.93
CA LEU A 518 24.54 28.23 -14.98
C LEU A 518 24.07 28.03 -13.53
N GLU A 519 22.77 27.93 -13.27
CA GLU A 519 22.23 27.68 -11.93
C GLU A 519 22.65 26.31 -11.36
N LYS A 520 22.75 25.28 -12.20
CA LYS A 520 23.16 23.94 -11.76
C LYS A 520 24.68 23.73 -11.71
N THR A 521 25.45 24.43 -12.52
CA THR A 521 26.92 24.32 -12.56
C THR A 521 27.65 25.32 -11.65
N ALA A 522 27.03 26.45 -11.34
CA ALA A 522 27.59 27.47 -10.47
C ALA A 522 28.00 26.99 -9.06
N PRO A 523 27.20 26.12 -8.37
CA PRO A 523 27.61 25.60 -7.07
C PRO A 523 28.90 24.77 -7.13
N THR A 524 29.10 24.03 -8.21
CA THR A 524 30.29 23.18 -8.41
C THR A 524 31.54 24.01 -8.66
N LEU A 525 31.43 25.09 -9.44
CA LEU A 525 32.53 26.03 -9.69
C LEU A 525 32.91 26.83 -8.44
N VAL A 526 31.91 27.26 -7.65
CA VAL A 526 32.14 27.94 -6.36
C VAL A 526 32.77 27.01 -5.34
N ALA A 527 32.41 25.75 -5.30
CA ALA A 527 33.02 24.75 -4.41
C ALA A 527 34.47 24.46 -4.81
N GLN A 528 34.78 24.36 -6.12
CA GLN A 528 36.15 24.16 -6.61
C GLN A 528 37.04 25.39 -6.40
N SER A 529 36.51 26.61 -6.53
CA SER A 529 37.26 27.84 -6.23
C SER A 529 37.52 28.02 -4.75
N LYS A 530 36.60 27.60 -3.87
CA LYS A 530 36.79 27.63 -2.41
C LYS A 530 37.79 26.58 -1.92
N GLN A 531 37.94 25.43 -2.60
CA GLN A 531 38.97 24.45 -2.26
C GLN A 531 40.40 24.89 -2.62
N LYS A 532 40.57 25.76 -3.61
CA LYS A 532 41.89 26.30 -3.98
C LYS A 532 42.37 27.44 -3.08
N ASN A 533 41.48 28.09 -2.35
CA ASN A 533 41.78 29.27 -1.52
C ASN A 533 41.38 29.12 -0.03
N ALA A 534 41.15 27.91 0.46
CA ALA A 534 40.88 27.71 1.88
C ALA A 534 42.22 27.81 2.65
N PRO A 535 42.39 28.79 3.58
CA PRO A 535 43.47 28.72 4.53
C PRO A 535 43.27 27.44 5.37
N ARG A 536 44.36 26.72 5.64
CA ARG A 536 44.39 25.58 6.55
C ARG A 536 43.68 26.00 7.85
N LEU A 537 42.51 25.48 8.11
CA LEU A 537 41.87 25.56 9.42
C LEU A 537 42.76 24.82 10.41
N VAL A 538 43.47 25.59 11.20
CA VAL A 538 44.06 25.14 12.46
C VAL A 538 42.93 24.56 13.28
N SER A 539 43.10 23.33 13.76
CA SER A 539 42.18 22.67 14.68
C SER A 539 41.98 23.56 15.91
N LEU A 540 40.87 24.26 15.95
CA LEU A 540 40.44 24.90 17.18
C LEU A 540 39.98 23.78 18.11
N SER A 541 40.77 23.60 19.17
CA SER A 541 40.40 22.85 20.37
C SER A 541 38.98 23.22 20.80
N ARG A 542 38.23 22.24 21.29
CA ARG A 542 36.96 22.44 21.97
C ARG A 542 37.18 23.37 23.19
N ASP A 543 37.08 24.65 22.97
CA ASP A 543 37.01 25.61 24.06
C ASP A 543 35.69 25.37 24.79
N LYS A 544 35.83 25.05 26.09
CA LYS A 544 34.72 24.88 27.03
C LYS A 544 33.96 26.20 27.11
N VAL A 545 32.73 26.21 26.61
CA VAL A 545 31.83 27.37 26.75
C VAL A 545 31.71 27.69 28.24
N GLY A 546 32.13 28.88 28.60
CA GLY A 546 32.08 29.36 30.01
C GLY A 546 30.63 29.54 30.45
N ARG A 547 30.40 29.31 31.75
CA ARG A 547 29.06 29.36 32.37
C ARG A 547 28.32 30.68 32.13
N ASN A 548 29.03 31.75 31.90
CA ASN A 548 28.51 33.10 31.66
C ASN A 548 28.52 33.54 30.19
N ASP A 549 29.04 32.71 29.29
CA ASP A 549 29.10 33.01 27.86
C ASP A 549 27.71 32.97 27.21
N PRO A 550 27.50 33.65 26.08
CA PRO A 550 26.26 33.52 25.30
C PRO A 550 26.02 32.06 24.92
N CYS A 551 24.79 31.60 25.08
CA CYS A 551 24.46 30.21 24.77
C CYS A 551 24.61 29.94 23.26
N PRO A 552 25.29 28.87 22.85
CA PRO A 552 25.46 28.52 21.43
C PRO A 552 24.15 28.23 20.66
N CYS A 553 23.05 28.04 21.40
CA CYS A 553 21.71 27.84 20.81
C CYS A 553 21.06 29.14 20.29
N ASN A 554 21.77 30.27 20.34
CA ASN A 554 21.32 31.58 19.87
C ASN A 554 20.05 32.13 20.56
N SER A 555 19.74 31.66 21.78
CA SER A 555 18.57 32.09 22.57
C SER A 555 18.71 33.50 23.19
N GLY A 556 19.85 34.16 23.03
CA GLY A 556 20.17 35.45 23.66
C GLY A 556 20.42 35.35 25.17
N LYS A 557 20.37 34.18 25.80
CA LYS A 557 20.61 33.93 27.21
C LYS A 557 22.03 33.42 27.46
N LYS A 558 22.56 33.63 28.68
CA LYS A 558 23.83 33.04 29.11
C LYS A 558 23.70 31.52 29.20
N PHE A 559 24.80 30.76 28.91
CA PHE A 559 24.79 29.29 28.86
C PHE A 559 24.21 28.65 30.13
N LYS A 560 24.55 29.16 31.32
CA LYS A 560 24.02 28.70 32.62
C LYS A 560 22.51 28.89 32.82
N HIS A 561 21.87 29.77 32.07
CA HIS A 561 20.43 30.04 32.12
C HIS A 561 19.66 29.49 30.90
N CYS A 562 20.28 28.63 30.13
CA CYS A 562 19.73 28.00 28.96
C CYS A 562 20.13 26.52 28.89
N CYS A 563 21.03 26.13 27.98
CA CYS A 563 21.41 24.72 27.79
C CYS A 563 22.38 24.17 28.86
N GLY A 564 22.92 25.01 29.72
CA GLY A 564 23.80 24.60 30.81
C GLY A 564 23.09 24.28 32.15
N ASN A 565 21.76 24.20 32.14
CA ASN A 565 20.93 23.94 33.33
C ASN A 565 20.29 22.56 33.35
N ASN A 566 20.81 21.63 32.52
CA ASN A 566 20.48 20.20 32.55
C ASN A 566 21.66 19.39 33.06
#